data_ffefcdfe65aad216e009d19cd9a05c58
#
_entry.id   ffefcdfe65aad216e009d19cd9a05c58
#
_cell.length_a   1.000
_cell.length_b   1.000
_cell.length_c   1.000
_cell.angle_alpha   90.00
_cell.angle_beta   90.00
_cell.angle_gamma   90.00
#
_symmetry.space_group_name_H-M   'P 1'
#
loop_
_entity.id
_entity.type
_entity.pdbx_description
1 polymer ?
#
loop_
_entity_poly.entity_id
_entity_poly.type
_entity_poly.pdbx_seq_one_letter_code
_entity_poly.pdbx_strand_id
1 'polypeptide(L)'
;MSKIKDAFTKGKAFIPFISAGDHGIETTERYIRVMVKAGADMVEIGIPFSDPTAEGPVIQEASTRALSTGVKINDIFDMVRRLRTGDDAVTIPLVFMTYLNPIYVFGREKFFTLCEEVGISGVIVPDMPFEEKGELASIANKHGVEVVSLIAPTSENRIEMIAKDAEGFIYCVSSLGVTGMRSEIKTDIKSIVETVRKYTDIPVAVGFGISTPDQAEAMARVSDGAIVGSAIVKIVAEHGENADQALFDYVQSMKQAVQKAGV
;
A
#
# COMPACT_ATOMS: atom_id res chain seq x y z
N MET A 1 6.72 6.73 -16.27
CA MET A 1 6.39 6.00 -15.03
C MET A 1 5.80 7.01 -14.06
N SER A 2 4.64 6.75 -13.49
CA SER A 2 4.03 7.63 -12.49
C SER A 2 4.81 7.54 -11.20
N LYS A 3 5.22 8.68 -10.63
CA LYS A 3 5.95 8.71 -9.36
C LYS A 3 4.97 8.65 -8.20
N ILE A 4 5.35 8.02 -7.09
CA ILE A 4 4.51 7.91 -5.88
C ILE A 4 3.94 9.27 -5.45
N LYS A 5 4.74 10.32 -5.46
CA LYS A 5 4.32 11.68 -5.09
C LYS A 5 3.15 12.23 -5.93
N ASP A 6 2.93 11.70 -7.14
CA ASP A 6 1.83 12.16 -8.00
C ASP A 6 0.46 11.86 -7.38
N ALA A 7 0.38 10.81 -6.52
CA ALA A 7 -0.84 10.48 -5.78
C ALA A 7 -1.28 11.58 -4.80
N PHE A 8 -0.37 12.44 -4.36
CA PHE A 8 -0.61 13.49 -3.36
C PHE A 8 -0.77 14.89 -3.97
N THR A 9 -0.66 15.03 -5.30
CA THR A 9 -0.70 16.35 -5.96
C THR A 9 -2.09 16.92 -6.08
N LYS A 10 -3.14 16.11 -6.03
CA LYS A 10 -4.54 16.50 -6.17
C LYS A 10 -5.27 16.66 -4.83
N GLY A 11 -4.54 16.76 -3.74
CA GLY A 11 -5.06 16.80 -2.38
C GLY A 11 -4.72 15.55 -1.58
N LYS A 12 -5.53 15.23 -0.57
CA LYS A 12 -5.31 14.07 0.27
C LYS A 12 -5.49 12.76 -0.51
N ALA A 13 -4.53 11.83 -0.38
CA ALA A 13 -4.54 10.57 -1.11
C ALA A 13 -5.37 9.49 -0.41
N PHE A 14 -6.16 8.73 -1.17
CA PHE A 14 -6.77 7.48 -0.75
C PHE A 14 -6.05 6.30 -1.40
N ILE A 15 -5.52 5.39 -0.58
CA ILE A 15 -4.64 4.30 -0.99
C ILE A 15 -5.24 2.96 -0.54
N PRO A 16 -6.00 2.27 -1.42
CA PRO A 16 -6.48 0.92 -1.14
C PRO A 16 -5.38 -0.13 -1.29
N PHE A 17 -5.41 -1.14 -0.43
CA PHE A 17 -4.59 -2.35 -0.53
C PHE A 17 -5.44 -3.54 -0.99
N ILE A 18 -4.86 -4.40 -1.82
CA ILE A 18 -5.46 -5.69 -2.23
C ILE A 18 -4.40 -6.79 -2.27
N SER A 19 -4.75 -8.00 -1.83
CA SER A 19 -3.88 -9.19 -1.97
C SER A 19 -3.99 -9.74 -3.39
N ALA A 20 -2.85 -9.84 -4.10
CA ALA A 20 -2.82 -10.36 -5.45
C ALA A 20 -3.14 -11.87 -5.49
N GLY A 21 -4.03 -12.27 -6.39
CA GLY A 21 -4.43 -13.66 -6.57
C GLY A 21 -5.51 -14.17 -5.62
N ASP A 22 -5.99 -13.34 -4.68
CA ASP A 22 -7.17 -13.68 -3.88
C ASP A 22 -8.39 -13.79 -4.80
N HIS A 23 -8.99 -14.99 -4.87
CA HIS A 23 -9.99 -15.38 -5.87
C HIS A 23 -9.51 -15.30 -7.36
N GLY A 24 -8.19 -15.39 -7.59
CA GLY A 24 -7.59 -15.42 -8.93
C GLY A 24 -6.95 -14.11 -9.36
N ILE A 25 -5.98 -14.23 -10.28
CA ILE A 25 -5.18 -13.08 -10.73
C ILE A 25 -6.00 -12.13 -11.62
N GLU A 26 -6.88 -12.67 -12.47
CA GLU A 26 -7.78 -11.90 -13.33
C GLU A 26 -8.81 -11.13 -12.51
N THR A 27 -9.30 -11.72 -11.42
CA THR A 27 -10.20 -11.07 -10.46
C THR A 27 -9.51 -9.91 -9.78
N THR A 28 -8.26 -10.10 -9.33
CA THR A 28 -7.46 -9.01 -8.75
C THR A 28 -7.24 -7.87 -9.75
N GLU A 29 -6.91 -8.18 -11.02
CA GLU A 29 -6.76 -7.18 -12.07
C GLU A 29 -8.04 -6.34 -12.25
N ARG A 30 -9.20 -7.00 -12.34
CA ARG A 30 -10.50 -6.33 -12.46
C ARG A 30 -10.78 -5.44 -11.25
N TYR A 31 -10.51 -5.91 -10.03
CA TYR A 31 -10.73 -5.12 -8.81
C TYR A 31 -9.83 -3.90 -8.72
N ILE A 32 -8.57 -3.99 -9.15
CA ILE A 32 -7.70 -2.81 -9.24
C ILE A 32 -8.32 -1.76 -10.17
N ARG A 33 -8.81 -2.16 -11.36
CA ARG A 33 -9.49 -1.24 -12.29
C ARG A 33 -10.75 -0.62 -11.66
N VAL A 34 -11.53 -1.39 -10.91
CA VAL A 34 -12.71 -0.90 -10.17
C VAL A 34 -12.31 0.14 -9.13
N MET A 35 -11.30 -0.14 -8.31
CA MET A 35 -10.82 0.80 -7.30
C MET A 35 -10.28 2.10 -7.90
N VAL A 36 -9.59 2.01 -9.03
CA VAL A 36 -9.12 3.20 -9.78
C VAL A 36 -10.29 4.03 -10.29
N LYS A 37 -11.31 3.40 -10.88
CA LYS A 37 -12.54 4.08 -11.33
C LYS A 37 -13.31 4.71 -10.17
N ALA A 38 -13.27 4.12 -8.98
CA ALA A 38 -13.89 4.64 -7.76
C ALA A 38 -13.11 5.81 -7.13
N GLY A 39 -11.91 6.12 -7.63
CA GLY A 39 -11.14 7.30 -7.24
C GLY A 39 -9.92 7.04 -6.38
N ALA A 40 -9.37 5.83 -6.36
CA ALA A 40 -8.07 5.57 -5.73
C ALA A 40 -6.96 6.44 -6.37
N ASP A 41 -6.08 7.01 -5.56
CA ASP A 41 -4.96 7.83 -6.03
C ASP A 41 -3.68 7.02 -6.24
N MET A 42 -3.58 5.90 -5.55
CA MET A 42 -2.52 4.89 -5.64
C MET A 42 -3.13 3.55 -5.23
N VAL A 43 -2.61 2.43 -5.72
CA VAL A 43 -3.02 1.09 -5.24
C VAL A 43 -1.81 0.35 -4.71
N GLU A 44 -1.96 -0.21 -3.53
CA GLU A 44 -1.01 -1.09 -2.88
C GLU A 44 -1.39 -2.54 -3.18
N ILE A 45 -0.49 -3.27 -3.84
CA ILE A 45 -0.68 -4.66 -4.27
C ILE A 45 0.16 -5.57 -3.38
N GLY A 46 -0.50 -6.35 -2.53
CA GLY A 46 0.16 -7.34 -1.68
C GLY A 46 0.59 -8.56 -2.48
N ILE A 47 1.88 -8.88 -2.46
CA ILE A 47 2.39 -10.16 -2.95
C ILE A 47 2.17 -11.21 -1.86
N PRO A 48 1.34 -12.25 -2.09
CA PRO A 48 1.02 -13.22 -1.06
C PRO A 48 2.28 -13.98 -0.58
N PHE A 49 2.36 -14.17 0.73
CA PHE A 49 3.48 -14.86 1.37
C PHE A 49 2.97 -15.81 2.45
N SER A 50 3.60 -16.97 2.61
CA SER A 50 3.19 -18.03 3.54
C SER A 50 3.48 -17.70 5.00
N ASP A 51 4.49 -16.85 5.27
CA ASP A 51 5.04 -16.63 6.60
C ASP A 51 5.06 -15.12 6.97
N PRO A 52 3.92 -14.39 6.87
CA PRO A 52 3.87 -12.96 7.13
C PRO A 52 4.06 -12.64 8.61
N THR A 53 4.85 -11.61 8.92
CA THR A 53 5.15 -11.20 10.31
C THR A 53 4.41 -9.93 10.73
N ALA A 54 3.89 -9.14 9.78
CA ALA A 54 3.27 -7.84 10.04
C ALA A 54 1.76 -7.81 9.75
N GLU A 55 1.15 -8.89 9.30
CA GLU A 55 -0.23 -8.96 8.85
C GLU A 55 -1.15 -9.66 9.85
N GLY A 56 -2.37 -9.15 9.94
CA GLY A 56 -3.42 -9.77 10.75
C GLY A 56 -4.21 -10.87 10.00
N PRO A 57 -5.15 -11.54 10.69
CA PRO A 57 -5.84 -12.72 10.16
C PRO A 57 -6.49 -12.53 8.79
N VAL A 58 -7.13 -11.38 8.57
CA VAL A 58 -7.84 -11.09 7.32
C VAL A 58 -6.91 -11.13 6.11
N ILE A 59 -5.73 -10.53 6.21
CA ILE A 59 -4.75 -10.51 5.11
C ILE A 59 -4.02 -11.85 5.01
N GLN A 60 -3.73 -12.52 6.13
CA GLN A 60 -3.16 -13.87 6.15
C GLN A 60 -4.07 -14.88 5.44
N GLU A 61 -5.38 -14.84 5.70
CA GLU A 61 -6.37 -15.68 5.03
C GLU A 61 -6.43 -15.40 3.53
N ALA A 62 -6.37 -14.14 3.11
CA ALA A 62 -6.32 -13.76 1.69
C ALA A 62 -5.05 -14.29 1.02
N SER A 63 -3.89 -14.15 1.67
CA SER A 63 -2.63 -14.72 1.20
C SER A 63 -2.71 -16.25 1.08
N THR A 64 -3.35 -16.92 2.03
CA THR A 64 -3.57 -18.38 1.99
C THR A 64 -4.46 -18.77 0.82
N ARG A 65 -5.58 -18.05 0.58
CA ARG A 65 -6.45 -18.30 -0.60
C ARG A 65 -5.69 -18.10 -1.90
N ALA A 66 -4.95 -16.99 -2.03
CA ALA A 66 -4.16 -16.69 -3.20
C ALA A 66 -3.10 -17.79 -3.47
N LEU A 67 -2.32 -18.17 -2.46
CA LEU A 67 -1.29 -19.22 -2.61
C LEU A 67 -1.89 -20.59 -2.95
N SER A 68 -3.11 -20.90 -2.48
CA SER A 68 -3.80 -22.15 -2.80
C SER A 68 -4.18 -22.27 -4.28
N THR A 69 -4.30 -21.15 -5.00
CA THR A 69 -4.53 -21.13 -6.46
C THR A 69 -3.25 -21.38 -7.27
N GLY A 70 -2.10 -21.41 -6.61
CA GLY A 70 -0.79 -21.59 -7.24
C GLY A 70 -0.21 -20.32 -7.84
N VAL A 71 -0.74 -19.15 -7.51
CA VAL A 71 -0.25 -17.84 -7.99
C VAL A 71 1.24 -17.66 -7.66
N LYS A 72 2.00 -17.13 -8.61
CA LYS A 72 3.43 -16.85 -8.50
C LYS A 72 3.72 -15.36 -8.73
N ILE A 73 4.88 -14.91 -8.29
CA ILE A 73 5.33 -13.53 -8.48
C ILE A 73 5.32 -13.12 -9.96
N ASN A 74 5.68 -14.02 -10.88
CA ASN A 74 5.63 -13.74 -12.32
C ASN A 74 4.19 -13.44 -12.81
N ASP A 75 3.18 -14.15 -12.31
CA ASP A 75 1.79 -13.92 -12.68
C ASP A 75 1.32 -12.52 -12.23
N ILE A 76 1.84 -12.05 -11.08
CA ILE A 76 1.57 -10.71 -10.55
C ILE A 76 2.24 -9.63 -11.44
N PHE A 77 3.48 -9.84 -11.88
CA PHE A 77 4.14 -8.95 -12.83
C PHE A 77 3.38 -8.90 -14.17
N ASP A 78 2.93 -10.04 -14.69
CA ASP A 78 2.14 -10.10 -15.91
C ASP A 78 0.79 -9.40 -15.79
N MET A 79 0.13 -9.52 -14.63
CA MET A 79 -1.09 -8.75 -14.31
C MET A 79 -0.81 -7.24 -14.34
N VAL A 80 0.27 -6.78 -13.69
CA VAL A 80 0.62 -5.35 -13.70
C VAL A 80 0.91 -4.86 -15.12
N ARG A 81 1.59 -5.65 -15.95
CA ARG A 81 1.82 -5.33 -17.36
C ARG A 81 0.49 -5.13 -18.10
N ARG A 82 -0.50 -6.01 -17.91
CA ARG A 82 -1.85 -5.85 -18.50
C ARG A 82 -2.58 -4.61 -17.96
N LEU A 83 -2.45 -4.32 -16.65
CA LEU A 83 -3.02 -3.09 -16.05
C LEU A 83 -2.47 -1.81 -16.69
N ARG A 84 -1.23 -1.82 -17.17
CA ARG A 84 -0.56 -0.65 -17.79
C ARG A 84 -0.84 -0.50 -19.28
N THR A 85 -1.60 -1.40 -19.90
CA THR A 85 -1.85 -1.41 -21.34
C THR A 85 -3.34 -1.32 -21.67
N GLY A 86 -3.67 -0.98 -22.94
CA GLY A 86 -5.05 -0.88 -23.43
C GLY A 86 -5.71 0.48 -23.16
N ASP A 87 -6.96 0.60 -23.58
CA ASP A 87 -7.75 1.86 -23.50
C ASP A 87 -8.12 2.24 -22.06
N ASP A 88 -8.16 1.27 -21.15
CA ASP A 88 -8.43 1.44 -19.72
C ASP A 88 -7.16 1.30 -18.86
N ALA A 89 -6.00 1.61 -19.44
CA ALA A 89 -4.71 1.52 -18.75
C ALA A 89 -4.72 2.31 -17.43
N VAL A 90 -4.29 1.65 -16.37
CA VAL A 90 -4.10 2.27 -15.05
C VAL A 90 -2.89 3.18 -15.08
N THR A 91 -3.11 4.48 -14.85
CA THR A 91 -2.05 5.51 -14.91
C THR A 91 -1.57 5.98 -13.54
N ILE A 92 -2.34 5.73 -12.48
CA ILE A 92 -1.95 6.08 -11.10
C ILE A 92 -0.78 5.22 -10.62
N PRO A 93 -0.04 5.65 -9.58
CA PRO A 93 1.02 4.84 -8.99
C PRO A 93 0.49 3.48 -8.52
N LEU A 94 1.26 2.43 -8.78
CA LEU A 94 1.08 1.10 -8.20
C LEU A 94 2.33 0.79 -7.39
N VAL A 95 2.15 0.32 -6.16
CA VAL A 95 3.24 -0.08 -5.27
C VAL A 95 3.05 -1.53 -4.84
N PHE A 96 4.13 -2.27 -4.70
CA PHE A 96 4.07 -3.60 -4.11
C PHE A 96 4.25 -3.53 -2.59
N MET A 97 3.47 -4.33 -1.87
CA MET A 97 3.77 -4.69 -0.49
C MET A 97 4.19 -6.15 -0.46
N THR A 98 5.37 -6.42 0.04
CA THR A 98 5.94 -7.77 0.11
C THR A 98 6.94 -7.87 1.25
N TYR A 99 7.35 -9.09 1.57
CA TYR A 99 8.39 -9.36 2.56
C TYR A 99 9.77 -9.47 1.91
N LEU A 100 10.81 -9.37 2.70
CA LEU A 100 12.19 -9.41 2.23
C LEU A 100 12.52 -10.75 1.58
N ASN A 101 12.09 -11.87 2.18
CA ASN A 101 12.38 -13.20 1.68
C ASN A 101 11.86 -13.47 0.25
N PRO A 102 10.61 -13.16 -0.15
CA PRO A 102 10.16 -13.26 -1.53
C PRO A 102 11.07 -12.52 -2.54
N ILE A 103 11.54 -11.32 -2.20
CA ILE A 103 12.45 -10.55 -3.06
C ILE A 103 13.81 -11.26 -3.22
N TYR A 104 14.35 -11.78 -2.11
CA TYR A 104 15.63 -12.50 -2.12
C TYR A 104 15.55 -13.78 -2.93
N VAL A 105 14.52 -14.61 -2.71
CA VAL A 105 14.32 -15.89 -3.41
C VAL A 105 14.09 -15.66 -4.91
N PHE A 106 13.36 -14.61 -5.28
CA PHE A 106 13.12 -14.26 -6.68
C PHE A 106 14.38 -13.70 -7.37
N GLY A 107 15.28 -13.12 -6.62
CA GLY A 107 16.49 -12.42 -7.05
C GLY A 107 16.27 -10.90 -7.11
N ARG A 108 16.97 -10.16 -6.25
CA ARG A 108 16.81 -8.70 -6.07
C ARG A 108 16.89 -7.91 -7.38
N GLU A 109 17.96 -8.09 -8.15
CA GLU A 109 18.14 -7.39 -9.43
C GLU A 109 17.00 -7.73 -10.41
N LYS A 110 16.65 -9.00 -10.55
CA LYS A 110 15.54 -9.43 -11.41
C LYS A 110 14.20 -8.83 -10.98
N PHE A 111 13.94 -8.77 -9.68
CA PHE A 111 12.71 -8.21 -9.13
C PHE A 111 12.57 -6.74 -9.49
N PHE A 112 13.60 -5.93 -9.27
CA PHE A 112 13.54 -4.49 -9.55
C PHE A 112 13.61 -4.18 -11.06
N THR A 113 14.32 -4.97 -11.86
CA THR A 113 14.23 -4.88 -13.33
C THR A 113 12.79 -5.07 -13.81
N LEU A 114 12.09 -6.09 -13.32
CA LEU A 114 10.69 -6.31 -13.68
C LEU A 114 9.77 -5.21 -13.14
N CYS A 115 10.02 -4.69 -11.94
CA CYS A 115 9.27 -3.53 -11.41
C CYS A 115 9.35 -2.32 -12.36
N GLU A 116 10.56 -2.00 -12.85
CA GLU A 116 10.76 -0.94 -13.85
C GLU A 116 10.00 -1.23 -15.15
N GLU A 117 10.17 -2.44 -15.70
CA GLU A 117 9.53 -2.84 -16.97
C GLU A 117 8.00 -2.73 -16.94
N VAL A 118 7.37 -3.13 -15.83
CA VAL A 118 5.91 -3.11 -15.72
C VAL A 118 5.37 -1.80 -15.12
N GLY A 119 6.22 -0.89 -14.68
CA GLY A 119 5.82 0.42 -14.15
C GLY A 119 5.32 0.39 -12.71
N ILE A 120 5.90 -0.44 -11.84
CA ILE A 120 5.77 -0.33 -10.38
C ILE A 120 6.56 0.88 -9.90
N SER A 121 5.93 1.73 -9.09
CA SER A 121 6.52 2.99 -8.62
C SER A 121 7.31 2.84 -7.33
N GLY A 122 7.00 1.83 -6.52
CA GLY A 122 7.70 1.60 -5.25
C GLY A 122 7.37 0.27 -4.61
N VAL A 123 8.09 -0.01 -3.52
CA VAL A 123 7.96 -1.24 -2.74
C VAL A 123 7.91 -0.92 -1.25
N ILE A 124 6.99 -1.56 -0.54
CA ILE A 124 6.85 -1.52 0.93
C ILE A 124 7.29 -2.88 1.46
N VAL A 125 8.28 -2.90 2.36
CA VAL A 125 8.84 -4.13 2.93
C VAL A 125 8.80 -4.05 4.46
N PRO A 126 7.73 -4.54 5.11
CA PRO A 126 7.45 -4.27 6.52
C PRO A 126 8.40 -4.99 7.50
N ASP A 127 9.08 -6.04 7.07
CA ASP A 127 10.06 -6.79 7.84
C ASP A 127 11.51 -6.33 7.63
N MET A 128 11.72 -5.27 6.84
CA MET A 128 13.05 -4.69 6.63
C MET A 128 13.29 -3.54 7.61
N PRO A 129 14.22 -3.64 8.56
CA PRO A 129 14.57 -2.54 9.44
C PRO A 129 15.26 -1.42 8.66
N PHE A 130 15.15 -0.20 9.19
CA PHE A 130 15.75 1.00 8.57
C PHE A 130 17.24 0.83 8.27
N GLU A 131 17.97 0.19 9.17
CA GLU A 131 19.41 -0.02 9.08
C GLU A 131 19.82 -0.91 7.88
N GLU A 132 18.91 -1.74 7.40
CA GLU A 132 19.12 -2.65 6.27
C GLU A 132 18.50 -2.13 4.95
N LYS A 133 17.76 -1.02 5.00
CA LYS A 133 17.08 -0.43 3.82
C LYS A 133 18.04 -0.26 2.62
N GLY A 134 19.29 0.14 2.89
CA GLY A 134 20.32 0.36 1.87
C GLY A 134 20.59 -0.85 0.97
N GLU A 135 20.36 -2.08 1.46
CA GLU A 135 20.56 -3.30 0.69
C GLU A 135 19.57 -3.43 -0.50
N LEU A 136 18.34 -2.94 -0.34
CA LEU A 136 17.35 -2.91 -1.43
C LEU A 136 17.34 -1.57 -2.16
N ALA A 137 17.40 -0.45 -1.42
CA ALA A 137 17.30 0.89 -2.01
C ALA A 137 18.39 1.16 -3.04
N SER A 138 19.63 0.65 -2.81
CA SER A 138 20.73 0.78 -3.76
C SER A 138 20.46 0.12 -5.14
N ILE A 139 19.64 -0.93 -5.17
CA ILE A 139 19.23 -1.61 -6.39
C ILE A 139 17.95 -0.94 -6.93
N ALA A 140 16.93 -0.78 -6.09
CA ALA A 140 15.64 -0.21 -6.46
C ALA A 140 15.77 1.16 -7.15
N ASN A 141 16.63 2.04 -6.61
CA ASN A 141 16.84 3.37 -7.15
C ASN A 141 17.44 3.38 -8.56
N LYS A 142 18.29 2.39 -8.92
CA LYS A 142 18.80 2.23 -10.28
C LYS A 142 17.67 1.97 -11.29
N HIS A 143 16.59 1.35 -10.83
CA HIS A 143 15.40 1.02 -11.62
C HIS A 143 14.27 2.04 -11.44
N GLY A 144 14.50 3.17 -10.76
CA GLY A 144 13.50 4.21 -10.52
C GLY A 144 12.33 3.75 -9.64
N VAL A 145 12.56 2.75 -8.78
CA VAL A 145 11.60 2.20 -7.82
C VAL A 145 11.94 2.72 -6.43
N GLU A 146 10.99 3.33 -5.74
CA GLU A 146 11.18 3.92 -4.42
C GLU A 146 10.94 2.88 -3.31
N VAL A 147 11.83 2.80 -2.32
CA VAL A 147 11.64 1.94 -1.14
C VAL A 147 10.99 2.76 -0.04
N VAL A 148 9.70 2.53 0.15
CA VAL A 148 8.85 3.29 1.08
C VAL A 148 9.24 3.01 2.52
N SER A 149 9.48 4.06 3.29
CA SER A 149 9.83 3.96 4.69
C SER A 149 8.59 3.86 5.59
N LEU A 150 8.63 2.96 6.58
CA LEU A 150 7.57 2.81 7.58
C LEU A 150 7.99 3.48 8.90
N ILE A 151 7.06 4.24 9.49
CA ILE A 151 7.21 4.81 10.84
C ILE A 151 6.08 4.27 11.72
N ALA A 152 6.46 3.60 12.80
CA ALA A 152 5.58 3.18 13.88
C ALA A 152 5.74 4.13 15.08
N PRO A 153 4.82 4.13 16.07
CA PRO A 153 5.00 4.86 17.32
C PRO A 153 6.32 4.47 18.01
N THR A 154 7.28 5.39 18.01
CA THR A 154 8.64 5.16 18.51
C THR A 154 9.31 6.48 18.97
N SER A 155 10.59 6.46 19.31
CA SER A 155 11.34 7.64 19.74
C SER A 155 11.49 8.68 18.63
N GLU A 156 11.56 9.96 19.00
CA GLU A 156 11.76 11.09 18.06
C GLU A 156 13.04 10.92 17.24
N ASN A 157 14.14 10.48 17.85
CA ASN A 157 15.41 10.26 17.14
C ASN A 157 15.27 9.22 16.02
N ARG A 158 14.47 8.17 16.24
CA ARG A 158 14.25 7.16 15.21
C ARG A 158 13.37 7.71 14.09
N ILE A 159 12.35 8.50 14.43
CA ILE A 159 11.53 9.19 13.45
C ILE A 159 12.39 10.13 12.59
N GLU A 160 13.28 10.91 13.21
CA GLU A 160 14.21 11.80 12.51
C GLU A 160 15.08 11.04 11.49
N MET A 161 15.71 9.95 11.92
CA MET A 161 16.57 9.14 11.04
C MET A 161 15.82 8.64 9.83
N ILE A 162 14.63 8.06 10.03
CA ILE A 162 13.80 7.48 8.95
C ILE A 162 13.29 8.59 8.04
N ALA A 163 12.81 9.71 8.59
CA ALA A 163 12.22 10.80 7.83
C ALA A 163 13.24 11.48 6.88
N LYS A 164 14.49 11.65 7.33
CA LYS A 164 15.55 12.24 6.51
C LYS A 164 15.97 11.39 5.31
N ASP A 165 15.80 10.06 5.39
CA ASP A 165 16.15 9.11 4.33
C ASP A 165 14.93 8.60 3.56
N ALA A 166 13.75 9.15 3.83
CA ALA A 166 12.53 8.69 3.21
C ALA A 166 12.44 9.07 1.72
N GLU A 167 11.76 8.22 0.94
CA GLU A 167 11.48 8.39 -0.47
C GLU A 167 9.99 8.18 -0.74
N GLY A 168 9.45 8.77 -1.80
CA GLY A 168 8.06 8.61 -2.24
C GLY A 168 7.05 9.15 -1.24
N PHE A 169 6.72 8.37 -0.25
CA PHE A 169 5.92 8.78 0.91
C PHE A 169 6.37 8.03 2.17
N ILE A 170 5.95 8.50 3.33
CA ILE A 170 6.15 7.80 4.60
C ILE A 170 4.87 7.08 4.98
N TYR A 171 4.95 5.77 5.17
CA TYR A 171 3.87 4.95 5.69
C TYR A 171 3.84 5.06 7.22
N CYS A 172 2.92 5.85 7.77
CA CYS A 172 2.73 5.95 9.22
C CYS A 172 1.79 4.85 9.71
N VAL A 173 2.33 3.96 10.52
CA VAL A 173 1.58 2.85 11.14
C VAL A 173 0.87 3.37 12.39
N SER A 174 -0.47 3.27 12.45
CA SER A 174 -1.27 3.83 13.54
C SER A 174 -1.15 3.07 14.87
N SER A 175 -0.48 1.93 14.91
CA SER A 175 -0.31 1.14 16.14
C SER A 175 0.87 0.18 16.05
N LEU A 176 1.43 -0.17 17.20
CA LEU A 176 2.33 -1.32 17.33
C LEU A 176 1.50 -2.61 17.30
N GLY A 177 1.76 -3.48 16.34
CA GLY A 177 1.08 -4.77 16.17
C GLY A 177 0.75 -5.08 14.70
N VAL A 178 -0.08 -6.11 14.49
CA VAL A 178 -0.47 -6.57 13.15
C VAL A 178 -1.66 -5.79 12.59
N THR A 179 -1.85 -5.87 11.27
CA THR A 179 -2.99 -5.27 10.54
C THR A 179 -4.34 -5.80 11.04
N GLY A 180 -5.40 -5.00 10.95
CA GLY A 180 -6.76 -5.38 11.31
C GLY A 180 -7.67 -4.17 11.46
N MET A 181 -9.00 -4.38 11.33
CA MET A 181 -9.98 -3.33 11.57
C MET A 181 -10.06 -3.03 13.07
N ARG A 182 -10.15 -1.74 13.44
CA ARG A 182 -10.23 -1.28 14.83
C ARG A 182 -11.39 -0.33 15.02
N SER A 183 -12.06 -0.42 16.16
CA SER A 183 -13.12 0.51 16.56
C SER A 183 -12.56 1.88 16.97
N GLU A 184 -11.36 1.92 17.57
CA GLU A 184 -10.67 3.14 17.99
C GLU A 184 -9.19 3.10 17.64
N ILE A 185 -8.66 4.22 17.14
CA ILE A 185 -7.24 4.46 16.96
C ILE A 185 -6.76 5.29 18.15
N LYS A 186 -6.10 4.64 19.12
CA LYS A 186 -5.65 5.27 20.39
C LYS A 186 -4.30 5.99 20.28
N THR A 187 -3.56 5.77 19.21
CA THR A 187 -2.24 6.39 19.01
C THR A 187 -2.40 7.85 18.63
N ASP A 188 -1.58 8.72 19.19
CA ASP A 188 -1.51 10.12 18.80
C ASP A 188 -0.76 10.27 17.46
N ILE A 189 -1.49 9.99 16.39
CA ILE A 189 -0.97 10.07 15.00
C ILE A 189 -0.57 11.50 14.66
N LYS A 190 -1.30 12.49 15.17
CA LYS A 190 -1.02 13.90 14.93
C LYS A 190 0.39 14.26 15.38
N SER A 191 0.76 13.89 16.61
CA SER A 191 2.09 14.14 17.16
C SER A 191 3.20 13.46 16.34
N ILE A 192 2.97 12.22 15.85
CA ILE A 192 3.93 11.51 15.00
C ILE A 192 4.12 12.26 13.68
N VAL A 193 3.04 12.63 12.99
CA VAL A 193 3.09 13.35 11.72
C VAL A 193 3.74 14.73 11.88
N GLU A 194 3.41 15.47 12.95
CA GLU A 194 4.05 16.75 13.27
C GLU A 194 5.55 16.58 13.52
N THR A 195 5.96 15.48 14.15
CA THR A 195 7.38 15.18 14.34
C THR A 195 8.08 14.85 13.02
N VAL A 196 7.47 14.04 12.15
CA VAL A 196 8.00 13.75 10.81
C VAL A 196 8.21 15.04 10.02
N ARG A 197 7.23 15.95 10.03
CA ARG A 197 7.26 17.23 9.30
C ARG A 197 8.36 18.21 9.74
N LYS A 198 8.99 18.00 10.92
CA LYS A 198 10.19 18.76 11.31
C LYS A 198 11.41 18.41 10.47
N TYR A 199 11.43 17.24 9.83
CA TYR A 199 12.62 16.67 9.19
C TYR A 199 12.47 16.44 7.68
N THR A 200 11.25 16.44 7.15
CA THR A 200 11.01 16.21 5.71
C THR A 200 9.67 16.78 5.25
N ASP A 201 9.61 17.14 3.95
CA ASP A 201 8.38 17.54 3.22
C ASP A 201 7.74 16.36 2.47
N ILE A 202 8.27 15.14 2.62
CA ILE A 202 7.71 13.96 1.97
C ILE A 202 6.32 13.66 2.54
N PRO A 203 5.32 13.36 1.68
CA PRO A 203 3.96 13.07 2.13
C PRO A 203 3.91 11.93 3.15
N VAL A 204 3.00 12.04 4.11
CA VAL A 204 2.76 11.01 5.13
C VAL A 204 1.36 10.44 4.93
N ALA A 205 1.24 9.14 4.67
CA ALA A 205 -0.04 8.43 4.65
C ALA A 205 -0.17 7.51 5.86
N VAL A 206 -1.36 7.51 6.47
CA VAL A 206 -1.64 6.70 7.67
C VAL A 206 -2.36 5.42 7.29
N GLY A 207 -1.83 4.29 7.76
CA GLY A 207 -2.43 2.98 7.61
C GLY A 207 -2.68 2.28 8.94
N PHE A 208 -3.30 1.11 8.87
CA PHE A 208 -3.72 0.23 9.97
C PHE A 208 -4.99 0.69 10.73
N GLY A 209 -5.97 -0.20 10.72
CA GLY A 209 -7.20 -0.08 11.50
C GLY A 209 -8.28 0.82 10.92
N ILE A 210 -8.02 1.53 9.83
CA ILE A 210 -9.00 2.37 9.15
C ILE A 210 -9.98 1.47 8.39
N SER A 211 -11.28 1.62 8.64
CA SER A 211 -12.32 0.81 8.01
C SER A 211 -13.60 1.58 7.69
N THR A 212 -13.76 2.80 8.21
CA THR A 212 -14.95 3.63 7.97
C THR A 212 -14.56 4.98 7.34
N PRO A 213 -15.51 5.63 6.61
CA PRO A 213 -15.28 6.97 6.08
C PRO A 213 -14.89 8.00 7.15
N ASP A 214 -15.51 7.98 8.33
CA ASP A 214 -15.20 8.89 9.41
C ASP A 214 -13.77 8.73 9.94
N GLN A 215 -13.30 7.48 10.04
CA GLN A 215 -11.90 7.20 10.39
C GLN A 215 -10.93 7.68 9.31
N ALA A 216 -11.26 7.46 8.03
CA ALA A 216 -10.44 7.91 6.91
C ALA A 216 -10.34 9.45 6.87
N GLU A 217 -11.46 10.15 7.06
CA GLU A 217 -11.48 11.61 7.18
C GLU A 217 -10.63 12.10 8.36
N ALA A 218 -10.79 11.50 9.55
CA ALA A 218 -10.04 11.87 10.73
C ALA A 218 -8.52 11.70 10.54
N MET A 219 -8.09 10.61 9.91
CA MET A 219 -6.66 10.38 9.63
C MET A 219 -6.14 11.33 8.54
N ALA A 220 -6.89 11.56 7.49
CA ALA A 220 -6.52 12.49 6.43
C ALA A 220 -6.44 13.96 6.91
N ARG A 221 -7.18 14.36 7.94
CA ARG A 221 -7.05 15.70 8.56
C ARG A 221 -5.68 15.97 9.17
N VAL A 222 -5.01 14.93 9.67
CA VAL A 222 -3.71 15.05 10.34
C VAL A 222 -2.54 14.59 9.47
N SER A 223 -2.80 14.00 8.30
CA SER A 223 -1.79 13.46 7.39
C SER A 223 -2.07 13.87 5.93
N ASP A 224 -1.35 13.30 4.97
CA ASP A 224 -1.51 13.58 3.55
C ASP A 224 -2.31 12.48 2.83
N GLY A 225 -2.66 11.40 3.53
CA GLY A 225 -3.48 10.32 2.96
C GLY A 225 -3.85 9.25 3.95
N ALA A 226 -4.80 8.39 3.54
CA ALA A 226 -5.25 7.23 4.29
C ALA A 226 -5.07 5.94 3.47
N ILE A 227 -4.52 4.91 4.13
CA ILE A 227 -4.30 3.58 3.56
C ILE A 227 -5.28 2.61 4.19
N VAL A 228 -5.98 1.84 3.36
CA VAL A 228 -7.02 0.91 3.82
C VAL A 228 -6.80 -0.46 3.19
N GLY A 229 -6.53 -1.45 4.03
CA GLY A 229 -6.30 -2.83 3.60
C GLY A 229 -7.39 -3.79 4.05
N SER A 230 -7.40 -4.15 5.33
CA SER A 230 -8.25 -5.24 5.86
C SER A 230 -9.74 -5.12 5.52
N ALA A 231 -10.29 -3.91 5.45
CA ALA A 231 -11.70 -3.73 5.09
C ALA A 231 -11.96 -4.08 3.62
N ILE A 232 -11.05 -3.73 2.70
CA ILE A 232 -11.12 -4.07 1.29
C ILE A 232 -10.97 -5.59 1.09
N VAL A 233 -9.96 -6.18 1.72
CA VAL A 233 -9.74 -7.62 1.66
C VAL A 233 -10.93 -8.40 2.23
N LYS A 234 -11.59 -7.88 3.27
CA LYS A 234 -12.81 -8.48 3.81
C LYS A 234 -13.97 -8.42 2.81
N ILE A 235 -14.17 -7.32 2.10
CA ILE A 235 -15.18 -7.21 1.03
C ILE A 235 -14.92 -8.27 -0.05
N VAL A 236 -13.66 -8.43 -0.47
CA VAL A 236 -13.27 -9.46 -1.44
C VAL A 236 -13.55 -10.86 -0.88
N ALA A 237 -13.24 -11.13 0.39
CA ALA A 237 -13.50 -12.42 1.00
C ALA A 237 -15.01 -12.75 1.11
N GLU A 238 -15.86 -11.74 1.37
CA GLU A 238 -17.32 -11.92 1.52
C GLU A 238 -18.04 -12.10 0.17
N HIS A 239 -17.57 -11.44 -0.88
CA HIS A 239 -18.23 -11.42 -2.20
C HIS A 239 -17.53 -12.28 -3.26
N GLY A 240 -16.32 -12.79 -2.98
CA GLY A 240 -15.53 -13.59 -3.93
C GLY A 240 -15.32 -12.86 -5.26
N GLU A 241 -15.65 -13.50 -6.36
CA GLU A 241 -15.50 -12.94 -7.72
C GLU A 241 -16.54 -11.87 -8.07
N ASN A 242 -17.50 -11.57 -7.20
CA ASN A 242 -18.61 -10.64 -7.45
C ASN A 242 -18.52 -9.37 -6.59
N ALA A 243 -17.31 -8.97 -6.14
CA ALA A 243 -17.12 -7.83 -5.26
C ALA A 243 -17.10 -6.46 -5.98
N ASP A 244 -17.24 -6.39 -7.30
CA ASP A 244 -17.03 -5.18 -8.10
C ASP A 244 -17.82 -3.97 -7.58
N GLN A 245 -19.16 -4.13 -7.40
CA GLN A 245 -20.00 -3.02 -6.95
C GLN A 245 -19.71 -2.65 -5.48
N ALA A 246 -19.55 -3.64 -4.61
CA ALA A 246 -19.25 -3.40 -3.20
C ALA A 246 -17.89 -2.68 -3.02
N LEU A 247 -16.88 -3.07 -3.81
CA LEU A 247 -15.58 -2.40 -3.82
C LEU A 247 -15.70 -0.97 -4.36
N PHE A 248 -16.43 -0.77 -5.45
CA PHE A 248 -16.62 0.55 -6.02
C PHE A 248 -17.26 1.51 -5.00
N ASP A 249 -18.39 1.11 -4.40
CA ASP A 249 -19.14 1.94 -3.46
C ASP A 249 -18.31 2.24 -2.21
N TYR A 250 -17.60 1.24 -1.69
CA TYR A 250 -16.74 1.41 -0.53
C TYR A 250 -15.59 2.37 -0.83
N VAL A 251 -14.81 2.13 -1.89
CA VAL A 251 -13.66 2.97 -2.26
C VAL A 251 -14.10 4.41 -2.55
N GLN A 252 -15.23 4.59 -3.25
CA GLN A 252 -15.78 5.91 -3.54
C GLN A 252 -16.15 6.65 -2.25
N SER A 253 -16.82 5.98 -1.31
CA SER A 253 -17.20 6.57 -0.02
C SER A 253 -15.97 6.98 0.81
N MET A 254 -14.95 6.14 0.84
CA MET A 254 -13.69 6.41 1.54
C MET A 254 -12.92 7.57 0.90
N LYS A 255 -12.85 7.60 -0.44
CA LYS A 255 -12.20 8.70 -1.18
C LYS A 255 -12.91 10.03 -0.92
N GLN A 256 -14.23 10.07 -0.94
CA GLN A 256 -14.99 11.28 -0.63
C GLN A 256 -14.72 11.79 0.79
N ALA A 257 -14.61 10.89 1.77
CA ALA A 257 -14.28 11.24 3.15
C ALA A 257 -12.86 11.82 3.26
N VAL A 258 -11.88 11.20 2.61
CA VAL A 258 -10.50 11.68 2.58
C VAL A 258 -10.40 13.07 1.92
N GLN A 259 -11.16 13.32 0.85
CA GLN A 259 -11.19 14.63 0.19
C GLN A 259 -11.77 15.74 1.08
N LYS A 260 -12.80 15.47 1.88
CA LYS A 260 -13.38 16.45 2.83
C LYS A 260 -12.36 16.95 3.85
N ALA A 261 -11.36 16.13 4.18
CA ALA A 261 -10.29 16.50 5.12
C ALA A 261 -9.33 17.56 4.56
N GLY A 262 -9.29 17.77 3.26
CA GLY A 262 -8.41 18.73 2.58
C GLY A 262 -9.05 20.10 2.33
N VAL A 263 -10.30 20.28 2.71
CA VAL A 263 -11.06 21.55 2.65
C VAL A 263 -11.10 22.21 4.04
#